data_a8d3b4307c52a017294386e2a1c9cfdd
#
_entry.id   a8d3b4307c52a017294386e2a1c9cfdd
#
_cell.length_a   1.000
_cell.length_b   1.000
_cell.length_c   1.000
_cell.angle_alpha   90.00
_cell.angle_beta   90.00
_cell.angle_gamma   90.00
#
_symmetry.space_group_name_H-M   'P 1'
#
loop_
_entity.id
_entity.type
_entity.pdbx_description
1 polymer ?
#
loop_
_entity_poly.entity_id
_entity_poly.type
_entity_poly.pdbx_seq_one_letter_code
_entity_poly.pdbx_strand_id
1 'polypeptide(L)'
;MRDFWNNDILEDTSGLDIICVSALDQGIEANLVNGVTTVSARGRYFSILPWAIGPYYKMAAGQCTATGLYGFLTRMEFLINAACDADKKRAGGAILGSNVYIEAMRKIRSGERVPLPQNATGSRILNVYLNPCKTVGLLDDGTSAEGIPYRLTERGKDLHQARASLLEGSALNDLLSSGAGDIDSTIAASAVTTFSLGALTPDM
;
A
#
# COMPACT_ATOMS: atom_id res chain seq x y z
N MET A 1 -37.54 35.63 -17.46
CA MET A 1 -36.74 34.40 -17.69
C MET A 1 -35.63 34.44 -16.64
N ARG A 2 -35.74 33.64 -15.59
CA ARG A 2 -34.65 33.56 -14.60
C ARG A 2 -33.50 32.82 -15.26
N ASP A 3 -32.30 33.38 -15.16
CA ASP A 3 -31.13 32.73 -15.73
C ASP A 3 -30.93 31.38 -15.05
N PHE A 4 -30.86 30.33 -15.85
CA PHE A 4 -30.64 28.95 -15.42
C PHE A 4 -29.32 28.79 -14.65
N TRP A 5 -28.46 29.78 -14.72
CA TRP A 5 -27.12 29.85 -14.12
C TRP A 5 -27.07 30.74 -12.88
N ASN A 6 -28.14 30.81 -12.09
CA ASN A 6 -28.21 31.65 -10.93
C ASN A 6 -27.32 31.09 -9.79
N ASN A 7 -26.44 31.92 -9.26
CA ASN A 7 -25.50 31.58 -8.19
C ASN A 7 -26.21 31.08 -6.91
N ASP A 8 -27.48 31.41 -6.70
CA ASP A 8 -28.24 30.98 -5.53
C ASP A 8 -28.44 29.46 -5.45
N ILE A 9 -28.19 28.72 -6.56
CA ILE A 9 -28.23 27.26 -6.60
C ILE A 9 -26.86 26.66 -6.26
N LEU A 10 -25.80 27.45 -6.36
CA LEU A 10 -24.41 27.01 -6.15
C LEU A 10 -23.95 27.09 -4.70
N GLU A 11 -24.63 27.86 -3.84
CA GLU A 11 -24.19 28.06 -2.45
C GLU A 11 -24.41 26.85 -1.54
N ASP A 12 -25.32 25.93 -1.89
CA ASP A 12 -25.70 24.80 -1.02
C ASP A 12 -25.08 23.45 -1.43
N THR A 13 -24.18 23.42 -2.41
CA THR A 13 -23.72 22.16 -2.98
C THR A 13 -22.22 22.16 -3.25
N SER A 14 -21.43 21.99 -2.20
CA SER A 14 -20.01 21.68 -2.36
C SER A 14 -19.85 20.34 -3.12
N GLY A 15 -19.34 20.41 -4.34
CA GLY A 15 -19.09 19.23 -5.16
C GLY A 15 -20.20 18.89 -6.16
N LEU A 16 -21.02 19.85 -6.56
CA LEU A 16 -22.11 19.59 -7.48
C LEU A 16 -21.61 19.39 -8.91
N ASP A 17 -21.98 18.26 -9.43
CA ASP A 17 -21.95 17.96 -10.85
C ASP A 17 -23.22 18.51 -11.53
N ILE A 18 -23.22 19.82 -11.80
CA ILE A 18 -24.38 20.55 -12.34
C ILE A 18 -24.82 20.00 -13.69
N ILE A 19 -23.92 19.41 -14.45
CA ILE A 19 -24.18 18.86 -15.77
C ILE A 19 -24.09 17.33 -15.81
N CYS A 20 -24.08 16.68 -14.66
CA CYS A 20 -23.99 15.23 -14.49
C CYS A 20 -22.82 14.57 -15.23
N VAL A 21 -21.73 15.31 -15.43
CA VAL A 21 -20.52 14.79 -16.10
C VAL A 21 -19.70 13.92 -15.17
N SER A 22 -19.70 14.18 -13.85
CA SER A 22 -18.95 13.35 -12.91
C SER A 22 -19.53 11.94 -12.80
N ALA A 23 -20.85 11.77 -12.92
CA ALA A 23 -21.46 10.45 -12.98
C ALA A 23 -21.10 9.69 -14.26
N LEU A 24 -21.03 10.41 -15.39
CA LEU A 24 -20.58 9.85 -16.66
C LEU A 24 -19.08 9.52 -16.62
N ASP A 25 -18.26 10.41 -16.08
CA ASP A 25 -16.81 10.25 -15.92
C ASP A 25 -16.50 9.07 -15.01
N GLN A 26 -17.14 8.97 -13.85
CA GLN A 26 -17.06 7.81 -12.97
C GLN A 26 -17.50 6.51 -13.65
N GLY A 27 -18.52 6.55 -14.48
CA GLY A 27 -18.97 5.42 -15.27
C GLY A 27 -17.94 5.00 -16.33
N ILE A 28 -17.31 5.97 -16.98
CA ILE A 28 -16.23 5.74 -17.95
C ILE A 28 -14.97 5.24 -17.24
N GLU A 29 -14.56 5.86 -16.14
CA GLU A 29 -13.43 5.41 -15.32
C GLU A 29 -13.66 3.97 -14.82
N ALA A 30 -14.85 3.65 -14.31
CA ALA A 30 -15.17 2.31 -13.85
C ALA A 30 -15.08 1.25 -14.96
N ASN A 31 -15.34 1.61 -16.19
CA ASN A 31 -15.32 0.68 -17.33
C ASN A 31 -13.98 0.63 -18.06
N LEU A 32 -13.26 1.74 -18.16
CA LEU A 32 -12.01 1.82 -18.92
C LEU A 32 -10.76 1.58 -18.06
N VAL A 33 -10.79 2.00 -16.80
CA VAL A 33 -9.64 1.95 -15.90
C VAL A 33 -10.05 1.28 -14.59
N ASN A 34 -10.69 0.15 -14.71
CA ASN A 34 -11.31 -0.55 -13.60
C ASN A 34 -10.32 -0.75 -12.43
N GLY A 35 -10.55 -0.06 -11.31
CA GLY A 35 -9.77 -0.17 -10.07
C GLY A 35 -8.45 0.60 -10.04
N VAL A 36 -8.04 1.27 -11.12
CA VAL A 36 -6.85 2.12 -11.14
C VAL A 36 -7.28 3.58 -11.02
N THR A 37 -7.04 4.20 -9.89
CA THR A 37 -7.34 5.61 -9.64
C THR A 37 -6.05 6.42 -9.60
N THR A 38 -6.16 7.75 -9.69
CA THR A 38 -5.02 8.66 -9.49
C THR A 38 -4.33 8.46 -8.13
N VAL A 39 -5.05 7.91 -7.16
CA VAL A 39 -4.55 7.60 -5.81
C VAL A 39 -3.73 6.30 -5.81
N SER A 40 -4.02 5.34 -6.72
CA SER A 40 -3.29 4.08 -6.86
C SER A 40 -2.17 4.15 -7.90
N ALA A 41 -1.46 5.27 -7.96
CA ALA A 41 -0.50 5.61 -9.00
C ALA A 41 0.77 4.73 -9.05
N ARG A 42 0.98 3.83 -8.08
CA ARG A 42 2.20 3.02 -7.98
C ARG A 42 1.91 1.54 -8.13
N GLY A 43 2.24 1.00 -9.30
CA GLY A 43 1.99 -0.41 -9.64
C GLY A 43 2.65 -1.41 -8.67
N ARG A 44 3.77 -1.08 -8.04
CA ARG A 44 4.44 -1.97 -7.10
C ARG A 44 3.60 -2.30 -5.86
N TYR A 45 2.71 -1.43 -5.41
CA TYR A 45 1.80 -1.74 -4.31
C TYR A 45 0.82 -2.87 -4.64
N PHE A 46 0.49 -3.08 -5.92
CA PHE A 46 -0.31 -4.23 -6.36
C PHE A 46 0.38 -5.58 -6.11
N SER A 47 1.70 -5.62 -6.05
CA SER A 47 2.42 -6.83 -5.66
C SER A 47 2.67 -6.92 -4.16
N ILE A 48 2.84 -5.78 -3.50
CA ILE A 48 3.14 -5.71 -2.07
C ILE A 48 1.95 -6.18 -1.23
N LEU A 49 0.73 -5.73 -1.54
CA LEU A 49 -0.44 -6.08 -0.73
C LEU A 49 -0.79 -7.58 -0.79
N PRO A 50 -0.89 -8.25 -1.95
CA PRO A 50 -1.08 -9.69 -2.00
C PRO A 50 0.05 -10.47 -1.32
N TRP A 51 1.30 -10.02 -1.49
CA TRP A 51 2.42 -10.66 -0.80
C TRP A 51 2.28 -10.52 0.72
N ALA A 52 1.88 -9.38 1.24
CA ALA A 52 1.74 -9.13 2.67
C ALA A 52 0.66 -10.01 3.31
N ILE A 53 -0.44 -10.24 2.61
CA ILE A 53 -1.55 -11.05 3.11
C ILE A 53 -1.13 -12.50 3.29
N GLY A 54 -0.39 -13.09 2.35
CA GLY A 54 0.04 -14.48 2.41
C GLY A 54 0.95 -14.80 3.62
N PRO A 55 2.08 -14.11 3.85
CA PRO A 55 2.93 -14.31 5.03
C PRO A 55 2.21 -14.06 6.34
N TYR A 56 1.36 -13.04 6.38
CA TYR A 56 0.59 -12.73 7.58
C TYR A 56 -0.28 -13.90 8.00
N TYR A 57 -0.97 -14.57 7.07
CA TYR A 57 -1.74 -15.77 7.36
C TYR A 57 -0.86 -16.90 7.93
N LYS A 58 0.34 -17.07 7.41
CA LYS A 58 1.27 -18.10 7.90
C LYS A 58 1.82 -17.79 9.29
N MET A 59 2.17 -16.53 9.55
CA MET A 59 2.75 -16.10 10.83
C MET A 59 1.73 -16.09 11.96
N ALA A 60 0.50 -15.71 11.64
CA ALA A 60 -0.57 -15.57 12.63
C ALA A 60 -1.35 -16.87 12.87
N ALA A 61 -0.79 -18.04 12.56
CA ALA A 61 -1.43 -19.37 12.61
C ALA A 61 -2.56 -19.47 13.64
N GLY A 62 -3.81 -19.33 13.21
CA GLY A 62 -5.00 -19.40 14.06
C GLY A 62 -5.39 -18.11 14.83
N GLN A 63 -4.64 -17.03 14.70
CA GLN A 63 -4.89 -15.72 15.37
C GLN A 63 -4.87 -14.54 14.41
N CYS A 64 -5.29 -14.74 13.18
CA CYS A 64 -5.37 -13.67 12.20
C CYS A 64 -6.43 -12.65 12.63
N THR A 65 -6.00 -11.43 12.92
CA THR A 65 -6.87 -10.30 13.24
C THR A 65 -6.64 -9.14 12.31
N ALA A 66 -7.68 -8.34 12.05
CA ALA A 66 -7.54 -7.13 11.25
C ALA A 66 -6.48 -6.17 11.84
N THR A 67 -6.45 -6.02 13.16
CA THR A 67 -5.45 -5.19 13.87
C THR A 67 -4.03 -5.69 13.66
N GLY A 68 -3.82 -7.01 13.71
CA GLY A 68 -2.50 -7.60 13.43
C GLY A 68 -2.05 -7.35 12.00
N LEU A 69 -2.96 -7.50 11.02
CA LEU A 69 -2.70 -7.18 9.63
C LEU A 69 -2.35 -5.69 9.46
N TYR A 70 -3.07 -4.80 10.12
CA TYR A 70 -2.75 -3.36 10.07
C TYR A 70 -1.35 -3.06 10.61
N GLY A 71 -0.97 -3.66 11.73
CA GLY A 71 0.39 -3.54 12.27
C GLY A 71 1.46 -4.04 11.30
N PHE A 72 1.25 -5.20 10.69
CA PHE A 72 2.16 -5.75 9.69
C PHE A 72 2.31 -4.83 8.47
N LEU A 73 1.20 -4.37 7.91
CA LEU A 73 1.21 -3.47 6.76
C LEU A 73 1.82 -2.10 7.08
N THR A 74 1.68 -1.63 8.31
CA THR A 74 2.31 -0.37 8.76
C THR A 74 3.83 -0.51 8.85
N ARG A 75 4.34 -1.65 9.31
CA ARG A 75 5.78 -1.95 9.27
C ARG A 75 6.30 -2.02 7.84
N MET A 76 5.55 -2.64 6.94
CA MET A 76 5.90 -2.65 5.51
C MET A 76 5.91 -1.25 4.91
N GLU A 77 4.91 -0.43 5.21
CA GLU A 77 4.83 0.96 4.76
C GLU A 77 6.06 1.76 5.24
N PHE A 78 6.48 1.54 6.49
CA PHE A 78 7.70 2.15 7.02
C PHE A 78 8.94 1.70 6.25
N LEU A 79 9.10 0.39 5.99
CA LEU A 79 10.21 -0.15 5.19
C LEU A 79 10.22 0.38 3.75
N ILE A 80 9.06 0.52 3.12
CA ILE A 80 8.94 1.11 1.79
C ILE A 80 9.44 2.54 1.80
N ASN A 81 9.05 3.33 2.82
CA ASN A 81 9.52 4.70 2.97
C ASN A 81 11.03 4.76 3.19
N ALA A 82 11.60 3.88 4.03
CA ALA A 82 13.03 3.82 4.26
C ALA A 82 13.81 3.42 2.98
N ALA A 83 13.32 2.42 2.25
CA ALA A 83 13.88 2.01 0.97
C ALA A 83 13.83 3.12 -0.09
N CYS A 84 12.69 3.80 -0.22
CA CYS A 84 12.54 4.91 -1.16
C CYS A 84 13.42 6.13 -0.78
N ASP A 85 13.64 6.36 0.52
CA ASP A 85 14.51 7.43 0.98
C ASP A 85 16.00 7.11 0.73
N ALA A 86 16.38 5.85 0.87
CA ALA A 86 17.73 5.35 0.57
C ALA A 86 18.01 5.24 -0.94
N ASP A 87 16.98 5.16 -1.77
CA ASP A 87 17.11 5.02 -3.22
C ASP A 87 17.57 6.33 -3.87
N LYS A 88 18.78 6.34 -4.40
CA LYS A 88 19.34 7.49 -5.10
C LYS A 88 18.56 7.92 -6.35
N LYS A 89 17.83 7.00 -6.97
CA LYS A 89 17.00 7.28 -8.16
C LYS A 89 15.66 7.91 -7.80
N ARG A 90 15.35 8.02 -6.54
CA ARG A 90 14.12 8.57 -5.94
C ARG A 90 12.85 8.29 -6.73
N ALA A 91 12.01 7.45 -6.18
CA ALA A 91 10.61 7.42 -6.57
C ALA A 91 10.00 8.80 -6.29
N GLY A 92 9.83 9.64 -7.29
CA GLY A 92 9.13 10.91 -7.12
C GLY A 92 7.71 10.67 -6.62
N GLY A 93 7.18 11.53 -5.75
CA GLY A 93 5.79 11.61 -5.27
C GLY A 93 5.00 10.30 -4.99
N ALA A 94 3.84 10.42 -4.37
CA ALA A 94 2.88 9.32 -4.16
C ALA A 94 3.41 8.09 -3.38
N ILE A 95 4.31 8.29 -2.42
CA ILE A 95 4.70 7.26 -1.45
C ILE A 95 3.76 7.36 -0.26
N LEU A 96 3.04 6.26 0.02
CA LEU A 96 2.11 6.22 1.14
C LEU A 96 2.86 6.41 2.46
N GLY A 97 2.33 7.28 3.32
CA GLY A 97 2.91 7.56 4.64
C GLY A 97 4.14 8.47 4.64
N SER A 98 4.63 8.96 3.49
CA SER A 98 5.85 9.78 3.44
C SER A 98 5.85 10.96 4.40
N ASN A 99 4.71 11.65 4.53
CA ASN A 99 4.57 12.78 5.45
C ASN A 99 4.62 12.37 6.93
N VAL A 100 4.22 11.14 7.26
CA VAL A 100 4.20 10.64 8.65
C VAL A 100 5.59 10.23 9.11
N TYR A 101 6.41 9.72 8.19
CA TYR A 101 7.72 9.16 8.53
C TYR A 101 8.90 10.12 8.27
N ILE A 102 8.65 11.40 7.97
CA ILE A 102 9.70 12.39 7.67
C ILE A 102 10.81 12.41 8.74
N GLU A 103 10.43 12.50 10.01
CA GLU A 103 11.40 12.55 11.11
C GLU A 103 12.16 11.24 11.29
N ALA A 104 11.49 10.11 11.10
CA ALA A 104 12.12 8.80 11.14
C ALA A 104 13.15 8.67 10.01
N MET A 105 12.80 9.07 8.80
CA MET A 105 13.73 9.05 7.66
C MET A 105 14.91 9.97 7.87
N ARG A 106 14.70 11.14 8.51
CA ARG A 106 15.78 12.05 8.86
C ARG A 106 16.77 11.40 9.84
N LYS A 107 16.29 10.72 10.87
CA LYS A 107 17.11 9.98 11.83
C LYS A 107 17.90 8.85 11.18
N ILE A 108 17.26 8.05 10.33
CA ILE A 108 17.93 6.97 9.60
C ILE A 108 19.07 7.53 8.73
N ARG A 109 18.86 8.66 8.05
CA ARG A 109 19.89 9.34 7.26
C ARG A 109 21.05 9.88 8.10
N SER A 110 20.80 10.29 9.35
CA SER A 110 21.86 10.71 10.28
C SER A 110 22.61 9.53 10.93
N GLY A 111 22.27 8.29 10.58
CA GLY A 111 22.90 7.08 11.11
C GLY A 111 22.30 6.55 12.41
N GLU A 112 21.18 7.14 12.85
CA GLU A 112 20.46 6.64 14.03
C GLU A 112 19.64 5.40 13.69
N ARG A 113 19.45 4.54 14.69
CA ARG A 113 18.52 3.41 14.62
C ARG A 113 17.13 3.87 15.02
N VAL A 114 16.13 3.48 14.23
CA VAL A 114 14.73 3.83 14.45
C VAL A 114 13.90 2.56 14.58
N PRO A 115 13.15 2.38 15.67
CA PRO A 115 12.34 1.19 15.86
C PRO A 115 11.19 1.12 14.83
N LEU A 116 10.85 -0.11 14.44
CA LEU A 116 9.68 -0.38 13.63
C LEU A 116 8.39 0.06 14.35
N PRO A 117 7.43 0.66 13.66
CA PRO A 117 6.13 0.99 14.25
C PRO A 117 5.42 -0.28 14.71
N GLN A 118 4.92 -0.27 15.97
CA GLN A 118 4.29 -1.44 16.59
C GLN A 118 2.78 -1.44 16.48
N ASN A 119 2.16 -0.27 16.62
CA ASN A 119 0.72 -0.14 16.70
C ASN A 119 0.14 0.57 15.48
N ALA A 120 -0.95 0.04 14.96
CA ALA A 120 -1.72 0.69 13.90
C ALA A 120 -3.21 0.44 14.09
N THR A 121 -4.00 1.49 13.93
CA THR A 121 -5.46 1.44 13.93
C THR A 121 -6.04 1.28 12.52
N GLY A 122 -5.19 1.31 11.50
CA GLY A 122 -5.56 1.16 10.10
C GLY A 122 -4.33 1.05 9.21
N SER A 123 -4.51 0.84 7.93
CA SER A 123 -3.44 0.73 6.94
C SER A 123 -3.76 1.59 5.72
N ARG A 124 -2.83 2.49 5.35
CA ARG A 124 -2.95 3.30 4.13
C ARG A 124 -2.88 2.44 2.88
N ILE A 125 -2.06 1.38 2.91
CA ILE A 125 -1.95 0.42 1.80
C ILE A 125 -3.30 -0.22 1.54
N LEU A 126 -3.99 -0.71 2.60
CA LEU A 126 -5.34 -1.27 2.44
C LEU A 126 -6.34 -0.23 1.93
N ASN A 127 -6.35 0.97 2.52
CA ASN A 127 -7.31 2.00 2.15
C ASN A 127 -7.21 2.41 0.67
N VAL A 128 -6.00 2.38 0.10
CA VAL A 128 -5.75 2.81 -1.28
C VAL A 128 -5.79 1.64 -2.27
N TYR A 129 -5.22 0.48 -1.91
CA TYR A 129 -4.97 -0.59 -2.88
C TYR A 129 -5.88 -1.82 -2.73
N LEU A 130 -6.70 -1.92 -1.69
CA LEU A 130 -7.58 -3.07 -1.50
C LEU A 130 -8.57 -3.24 -2.66
N ASN A 131 -9.35 -2.20 -2.96
CA ASN A 131 -10.32 -2.25 -4.05
C ASN A 131 -9.66 -2.42 -5.42
N PRO A 132 -8.60 -1.67 -5.78
CA PRO A 132 -7.82 -1.95 -6.97
C PRO A 132 -7.35 -3.42 -7.09
N CYS A 133 -6.79 -3.99 -6.01
CA CYS A 133 -6.36 -5.40 -6.02
C CYS A 133 -7.52 -6.39 -6.20
N LYS A 134 -8.70 -6.11 -5.63
CA LYS A 134 -9.89 -6.91 -5.88
C LYS A 134 -10.34 -6.81 -7.33
N THR A 135 -10.41 -5.61 -7.86
CA THR A 135 -10.86 -5.37 -9.23
C THR A 135 -9.99 -6.05 -10.28
N VAL A 136 -8.66 -6.04 -10.08
CA VAL A 136 -7.76 -6.77 -11.00
C VAL A 136 -7.65 -8.26 -10.67
N GLY A 137 -8.45 -8.76 -9.74
CA GLY A 137 -8.55 -10.18 -9.41
C GLY A 137 -7.33 -10.75 -8.68
N LEU A 138 -6.67 -9.97 -7.84
CA LEU A 138 -5.56 -10.43 -6.99
C LEU A 138 -6.05 -10.85 -5.59
N LEU A 139 -7.11 -10.23 -5.12
CA LEU A 139 -7.72 -10.47 -3.82
C LEU A 139 -9.21 -10.69 -3.95
N ASP A 140 -9.75 -11.53 -3.06
CA ASP A 140 -11.17 -11.72 -2.82
C ASP A 140 -11.51 -11.39 -1.36
N ASP A 141 -12.80 -11.27 -1.07
CA ASP A 141 -13.29 -11.24 0.28
C ASP A 141 -13.08 -12.60 0.95
N GLY A 142 -12.47 -12.58 2.14
CA GLY A 142 -12.31 -13.75 2.97
C GLY A 142 -13.62 -14.10 3.69
N THR A 143 -13.65 -15.27 4.31
CA THR A 143 -14.74 -15.63 5.22
C THR A 143 -14.45 -15.10 6.62
N SER A 144 -15.50 -14.80 7.38
CA SER A 144 -15.36 -14.34 8.77
C SER A 144 -14.68 -15.39 9.68
N ALA A 145 -14.68 -16.67 9.28
CA ALA A 145 -14.01 -17.76 9.99
C ALA A 145 -12.48 -17.68 9.91
N GLU A 146 -11.93 -16.97 8.95
CA GLU A 146 -10.49 -16.81 8.75
C GLU A 146 -9.90 -15.62 9.53
N GLY A 147 -10.73 -14.84 10.23
CA GLY A 147 -10.30 -13.69 11.05
C GLY A 147 -9.84 -12.46 10.25
N ILE A 148 -9.52 -12.62 8.97
CA ILE A 148 -9.20 -11.53 8.04
C ILE A 148 -10.20 -11.57 6.88
N PRO A 149 -10.79 -10.44 6.49
CA PRO A 149 -11.83 -10.41 5.46
C PRO A 149 -11.26 -10.46 4.03
N TYR A 150 -10.00 -10.85 3.83
CA TYR A 150 -9.33 -10.86 2.53
C TYR A 150 -8.58 -12.17 2.32
N ARG A 151 -8.62 -12.70 1.10
CA ARG A 151 -7.83 -13.87 0.70
C ARG A 151 -7.23 -13.67 -0.68
N LEU A 152 -6.15 -14.41 -0.94
CA LEU A 152 -5.52 -14.44 -2.25
C LEU A 152 -6.35 -15.26 -3.23
N THR A 153 -6.58 -14.73 -4.43
CA THR A 153 -7.01 -15.51 -5.59
C THR A 153 -5.85 -16.37 -6.10
N GLU A 154 -6.07 -17.25 -7.08
CA GLU A 154 -4.96 -17.98 -7.72
C GLU A 154 -3.93 -17.02 -8.31
N ARG A 155 -4.39 -15.99 -9.02
CA ARG A 155 -3.52 -14.93 -9.57
C ARG A 155 -2.75 -14.17 -8.49
N GLY A 156 -3.40 -13.91 -7.35
CA GLY A 156 -2.76 -13.30 -6.19
C GLY A 156 -1.72 -14.21 -5.54
N LYS A 157 -1.92 -15.53 -5.55
CA LYS A 157 -0.95 -16.52 -5.06
C LYS A 157 0.29 -16.58 -5.93
N ASP A 158 0.14 -16.53 -7.25
CA ASP A 158 1.28 -16.50 -8.18
C ASP A 158 2.15 -15.27 -7.92
N LEU A 159 1.53 -14.11 -7.79
CA LEU A 159 2.23 -12.86 -7.51
C LEU A 159 2.86 -12.86 -6.11
N HIS A 160 2.17 -13.41 -5.10
CA HIS A 160 2.71 -13.65 -3.77
C HIS A 160 3.97 -14.53 -3.82
N GLN A 161 3.92 -15.64 -4.54
CA GLN A 161 5.05 -16.57 -4.63
C GLN A 161 6.25 -15.95 -5.33
N ALA A 162 6.04 -15.25 -6.44
CA ALA A 162 7.09 -14.53 -7.16
C ALA A 162 7.79 -13.51 -6.24
N ARG A 163 7.03 -12.77 -5.43
CA ARG A 163 7.61 -11.80 -4.50
C ARG A 163 8.24 -12.45 -3.27
N ALA A 164 7.67 -13.54 -2.76
CA ALA A 164 8.21 -14.27 -1.62
C ALA A 164 9.62 -14.82 -1.91
N SER A 165 9.88 -15.28 -3.13
CA SER A 165 11.20 -15.77 -3.56
C SER A 165 12.28 -14.68 -3.51
N LEU A 166 11.92 -13.41 -3.71
CA LEU A 166 12.86 -12.28 -3.62
C LEU A 166 13.27 -11.93 -2.17
N LEU A 167 12.46 -12.35 -1.21
CA LEU A 167 12.67 -12.05 0.22
C LEU A 167 13.17 -13.25 1.01
N GLU A 168 13.18 -14.43 0.42
CA GLU A 168 13.60 -15.65 1.07
C GLU A 168 15.06 -15.54 1.55
N GLY A 169 15.29 -15.85 2.83
CA GLY A 169 16.61 -15.74 3.45
C GLY A 169 17.13 -14.32 3.68
N SER A 170 16.31 -13.29 3.44
CA SER A 170 16.72 -11.90 3.70
C SER A 170 16.48 -11.49 5.15
N ALA A 171 17.37 -10.67 5.71
CA ALA A 171 17.18 -10.05 7.02
C ALA A 171 15.89 -9.22 7.12
N LEU A 172 15.36 -8.74 5.98
CA LEU A 172 14.10 -8.01 5.89
C LEU A 172 12.89 -8.91 6.18
N ASN A 173 12.94 -10.16 5.73
CA ASN A 173 11.89 -11.13 6.01
C ASN A 173 11.84 -11.45 7.51
N ASP A 174 13.00 -11.63 8.15
CA ASP A 174 13.11 -11.89 9.59
C ASP A 174 12.61 -10.69 10.40
N LEU A 175 12.97 -9.48 9.99
CA LEU A 175 12.53 -8.24 10.63
C LEU A 175 11.00 -8.07 10.56
N LEU A 176 10.39 -8.34 9.40
CA LEU A 176 8.94 -8.27 9.23
C LEU A 176 8.22 -9.36 10.02
N SER A 177 8.80 -10.57 10.05
CA SER A 177 8.23 -11.75 10.71
C SER A 177 8.27 -11.62 12.23
N SER A 178 9.38 -11.13 12.78
CA SER A 178 9.52 -10.88 14.22
C SER A 178 8.61 -9.76 14.71
N GLY A 179 8.26 -8.83 13.82
CA GLY A 179 7.47 -7.65 14.15
C GLY A 179 8.17 -6.66 15.05
N ALA A 180 9.43 -6.89 15.38
CA ALA A 180 10.27 -6.05 16.24
C ALA A 180 11.66 -5.88 15.62
N GLY A 181 12.28 -4.76 15.90
CA GLY A 181 13.63 -4.44 15.43
C GLY A 181 13.78 -2.97 15.05
N ASP A 182 15.01 -2.60 14.81
CA ASP A 182 15.36 -1.24 14.42
C ASP A 182 15.80 -1.20 12.97
N ILE A 183 15.49 -0.10 12.31
CA ILE A 183 15.95 0.22 10.95
C ILE A 183 17.06 1.24 11.05
N ASP A 184 18.18 0.96 10.38
CA ASP A 184 19.26 1.89 10.14
C ASP A 184 19.49 2.10 8.64
N SER A 185 20.47 2.92 8.28
CA SER A 185 20.78 3.22 6.88
C SER A 185 21.24 1.99 6.08
N THR A 186 21.83 0.99 6.72
CA THR A 186 22.28 -0.25 6.08
C THR A 186 21.09 -1.12 5.70
N ILE A 187 20.15 -1.30 6.62
CA ILE A 187 18.90 -2.04 6.39
C ILE A 187 18.07 -1.32 5.34
N ALA A 188 17.93 0.00 5.43
CA ALA A 188 17.22 0.80 4.43
C ALA A 188 17.83 0.63 3.02
N ALA A 189 19.16 0.65 2.90
CA ALA A 189 19.84 0.43 1.63
C ALA A 189 19.63 -0.99 1.07
N SER A 190 19.66 -2.01 1.93
CA SER A 190 19.38 -3.40 1.50
C SER A 190 17.94 -3.61 1.04
N ALA A 191 17.03 -2.79 1.53
CA ALA A 191 15.61 -2.85 1.16
C ALA A 191 15.28 -2.21 -0.20
N VAL A 192 16.23 -1.46 -0.81
CA VAL A 192 15.97 -0.69 -2.04
C VAL A 192 15.48 -1.57 -3.18
N THR A 193 16.17 -2.66 -3.47
CA THR A 193 15.81 -3.55 -4.60
C THR A 193 14.42 -4.15 -4.47
N THR A 194 14.00 -4.44 -3.24
CA THR A 194 12.75 -5.15 -2.96
C THR A 194 11.58 -4.23 -2.71
N PHE A 195 11.82 -3.10 -2.05
CA PHE A 195 10.75 -2.22 -1.56
C PHE A 195 10.74 -0.82 -2.18
N SER A 196 11.82 -0.32 -2.79
CA SER A 196 11.76 0.99 -3.44
C SER A 196 10.76 0.99 -4.59
N LEU A 197 9.91 2.01 -4.62
CA LEU A 197 8.91 2.20 -5.67
C LEU A 197 9.52 2.73 -6.99
N GLY A 198 10.78 3.18 -6.94
CA GLY A 198 11.53 3.66 -8.09
C GLY A 198 12.45 2.63 -8.75
N ALA A 199 12.70 1.51 -8.07
CA ALA A 199 13.68 0.50 -8.48
C ALA A 199 13.10 -0.57 -9.43
N LEU A 200 12.11 -0.24 -10.25
CA LEU A 200 11.68 -1.13 -11.33
C LEU A 200 12.84 -1.22 -12.34
N THR A 201 13.49 -2.37 -12.39
CA THR A 201 14.43 -2.67 -13.45
C THR A 201 13.66 -3.04 -14.72
N PRO A 202 14.19 -2.76 -15.93
CA PRO A 202 13.55 -3.11 -17.20
C PRO A 202 13.31 -4.63 -17.37
N ASP A 203 13.95 -5.46 -16.55
CA ASP A 203 13.94 -6.92 -16.63
C ASP A 203 12.91 -7.60 -15.68
N MET A 204 11.97 -6.83 -15.10
CA MET A 204 10.84 -7.35 -14.31
C MET A 204 9.49 -7.08 -14.95
#